data_d5cc0f43fb2c843b9202924538b86422
#
_entry.id   d5cc0f43fb2c843b9202924538b86422
#
_cell.length_a   1.000
_cell.length_b   1.000
_cell.length_c   1.000
_cell.angle_alpha   90.00
_cell.angle_beta   90.00
_cell.angle_gamma   90.00
#
_symmetry.space_group_name_H-M   'P 1'
#
loop_
_entity.id
_entity.type
_entity.pdbx_description
1 polymer ?
#
loop_
_entity_poly.entity_id
_entity_poly.type
_entity_poly.pdbx_seq_one_letter_code
_entity_poly.pdbx_strand_id
1 'polypeptide(L)'
;WSLPMDKTDGTFNITVYTGPFKAAALNPMIEPLGMASLRQGDINSLNVNMYGNDKEVKGDLQLLYKDLKMDLLKMDSVEYKKKGITSFIANLVIQDQNPSKGVTRKGTIQLERDTTRSFFNLLWKGIFKAAKRTAMGKDDGK
;
A
#
# COMPACT_ATOMS: atom_id res chain seq x y z
N TRP A 1 2.58 -12.63 -11.86
CA TRP A 1 1.61 -11.88 -12.64
C TRP A 1 1.01 -12.80 -13.71
N SER A 2 -0.30 -12.95 -13.73
CA SER A 2 -1.05 -13.66 -14.78
C SER A 2 -2.21 -12.77 -15.25
N LEU A 3 -2.23 -12.50 -16.55
CA LEU A 3 -3.31 -11.79 -17.23
C LEU A 3 -3.84 -12.72 -18.32
N PRO A 4 -4.99 -13.39 -18.09
CA PRO A 4 -5.63 -14.18 -19.15
C PRO A 4 -6.13 -13.23 -20.26
N MET A 5 -5.50 -13.31 -21.42
CA MET A 5 -5.83 -12.45 -22.58
C MET A 5 -7.08 -12.91 -23.34
N ASP A 6 -7.56 -14.09 -23.01
CA ASP A 6 -8.74 -14.73 -23.62
C ASP A 6 -10.06 -14.40 -22.92
N LYS A 7 -9.99 -13.68 -21.79
CA LYS A 7 -11.18 -13.31 -21.01
C LYS A 7 -11.54 -11.85 -21.23
N THR A 8 -12.79 -11.61 -21.55
CA THR A 8 -13.33 -10.26 -21.78
C THR A 8 -13.78 -9.54 -20.52
N ASP A 9 -13.75 -10.22 -19.38
CA ASP A 9 -14.19 -9.70 -18.07
C ASP A 9 -13.08 -8.96 -17.30
N GLY A 10 -11.89 -8.79 -17.89
CA GLY A 10 -10.75 -8.13 -17.28
C GLY A 10 -10.17 -8.84 -16.05
N THR A 11 -10.42 -10.15 -15.90
CA THR A 11 -9.91 -10.94 -14.78
C THR A 11 -8.38 -10.94 -14.74
N PHE A 12 -7.81 -10.75 -13.56
CA PHE A 12 -6.36 -10.81 -13.35
C PHE A 12 -6.01 -11.44 -12.01
N ASN A 13 -4.79 -11.93 -11.93
CA ASN A 13 -4.18 -12.41 -10.70
C ASN A 13 -2.73 -11.89 -10.62
N ILE A 14 -2.39 -11.28 -9.50
CA ILE A 14 -1.07 -10.71 -9.26
C ILE A 14 -0.54 -11.20 -7.93
N THR A 15 0.64 -11.78 -7.96
CA THR A 15 1.42 -12.11 -6.77
C THR A 15 2.70 -11.30 -6.81
N VAL A 16 2.98 -10.58 -5.72
CA VAL A 16 4.22 -9.82 -5.53
C VAL A 16 4.94 -10.38 -4.32
N TYR A 17 6.20 -10.64 -4.49
CA TYR A 17 7.11 -10.99 -3.40
C TYR A 17 8.36 -10.13 -3.48
N THR A 18 8.75 -9.55 -2.36
CA THR A 18 10.04 -8.87 -2.24
C THR A 18 10.83 -9.43 -1.06
N GLY A 19 12.13 -9.51 -1.23
CA GLY A 19 13.06 -9.72 -0.14
C GLY A 19 13.32 -8.43 0.65
N PRO A 20 14.37 -8.41 1.51
CA PRO A 20 14.69 -7.26 2.35
C PRO A 20 15.11 -6.02 1.57
N PHE A 21 14.62 -4.84 1.99
CA PHE A 21 15.05 -3.54 1.47
C PHE A 21 14.75 -2.40 2.46
N LYS A 22 15.36 -1.24 2.26
CA LYS A 22 15.07 -0.06 3.06
C LYS A 22 13.74 0.57 2.66
N ALA A 23 12.88 0.87 3.63
CA ALA A 23 11.55 1.43 3.38
C ALA A 23 11.60 2.72 2.54
N ALA A 24 12.58 3.59 2.79
CA ALA A 24 12.75 4.84 2.06
C ALA A 24 12.96 4.65 0.55
N ALA A 25 13.35 3.47 0.09
CA ALA A 25 13.45 3.16 -1.35
C ALA A 25 12.10 3.23 -2.09
N LEU A 26 10.98 3.17 -1.36
CA LEU A 26 9.65 3.32 -1.94
C LEU A 26 9.22 4.78 -2.14
N ASN A 27 9.90 5.75 -1.53
CA ASN A 27 9.50 7.16 -1.58
C ASN A 27 9.33 7.71 -3.00
N PRO A 28 10.23 7.41 -3.98
CA PRO A 28 10.03 7.88 -5.35
C PRO A 28 8.72 7.45 -5.98
N MET A 29 8.11 6.38 -5.46
CA MET A 29 6.84 5.85 -5.96
C MET A 29 5.64 6.38 -5.17
N ILE A 30 5.76 6.49 -3.85
CA ILE A 30 4.61 6.78 -2.98
C ILE A 30 4.43 8.27 -2.70
N GLU A 31 5.50 9.06 -2.64
CA GLU A 31 5.44 10.50 -2.40
C GLU A 31 4.71 11.25 -3.54
N PRO A 32 5.00 10.97 -4.84
CA PRO A 32 4.28 11.62 -5.94
C PRO A 32 2.78 11.31 -5.97
N LEU A 33 2.39 10.20 -5.36
CA LEU A 33 0.98 9.82 -5.21
C LEU A 33 0.31 10.50 -4.00
N GLY A 34 1.06 11.31 -3.25
CA GLY A 34 0.57 12.02 -2.06
C GLY A 34 0.15 11.10 -0.93
N MET A 35 0.72 9.90 -0.85
CA MET A 35 0.29 8.88 0.10
C MET A 35 1.02 8.95 1.43
N ALA A 36 2.34 8.88 1.38
CA ALA A 36 3.19 8.88 2.56
C ALA A 36 4.64 9.24 2.20
N SER A 37 5.42 9.54 3.20
CA SER A 37 6.89 9.59 3.13
C SER A 37 7.46 8.67 4.19
N LEU A 38 8.31 7.74 3.80
CA LEU A 38 8.95 6.78 4.69
C LEU A 38 10.32 7.33 5.10
N ARG A 39 10.44 7.72 6.37
CA ARG A 39 11.69 8.30 6.89
C ARG A 39 12.71 7.25 7.23
N GLN A 40 12.27 6.13 7.78
CA GLN A 40 13.13 5.08 8.32
C GLN A 40 12.40 3.75 8.28
N GLY A 41 13.15 2.66 8.30
CA GLY A 41 12.65 1.32 8.48
C GLY A 41 13.31 0.32 7.55
N ASP A 42 13.35 -0.91 8.01
CA ASP A 42 13.76 -2.07 7.24
C ASP A 42 12.52 -2.90 6.90
N ILE A 43 12.27 -3.07 5.62
CA ILE A 43 11.29 -4.03 5.13
C ILE A 43 12.00 -5.37 5.04
N ASN A 44 11.50 -6.36 5.75
CA ASN A 44 12.05 -7.72 5.71
C ASN A 44 11.47 -8.51 4.55
N SER A 45 10.17 -8.39 4.34
CA SER A 45 9.49 -8.95 3.18
C SER A 45 8.14 -8.29 2.95
N LEU A 46 7.72 -8.29 1.70
CA LEU A 46 6.37 -7.93 1.29
C LEU A 46 5.82 -9.07 0.44
N ASN A 47 4.71 -9.63 0.85
CA ASN A 47 3.94 -10.60 0.08
C ASN A 47 2.57 -10.01 -0.20
N VAL A 48 2.18 -9.98 -1.45
CA VAL A 48 0.87 -9.50 -1.90
C VAL A 48 0.27 -10.51 -2.84
N ASN A 49 -0.97 -10.90 -2.56
CA ASN A 49 -1.79 -11.68 -3.49
C ASN A 49 -3.04 -10.87 -3.81
N MET A 50 -3.22 -10.55 -5.07
CA MET A 50 -4.37 -9.80 -5.55
C MET A 50 -5.01 -10.52 -6.72
N TYR A 51 -6.32 -10.52 -6.73
CA TYR A 51 -7.13 -10.97 -7.85
C TYR A 51 -8.30 -10.02 -8.05
N GLY A 52 -8.72 -9.86 -9.26
CA GLY A 52 -9.79 -8.95 -9.57
C GLY A 52 -10.29 -9.07 -10.99
N ASN A 53 -11.17 -8.16 -11.34
CA ASN A 53 -11.79 -8.04 -12.65
C ASN A 53 -12.03 -6.55 -12.99
N ASP A 54 -12.88 -6.28 -13.96
CA ASP A 54 -13.21 -4.91 -14.36
C ASP A 54 -13.93 -4.08 -13.28
N LYS A 55 -14.44 -4.71 -12.23
CA LYS A 55 -15.24 -4.03 -11.21
C LYS A 55 -14.54 -3.86 -9.88
N GLU A 56 -13.75 -4.84 -9.46
CA GLU A 56 -13.14 -4.84 -8.13
C GLU A 56 -11.81 -5.59 -8.08
N VAL A 57 -11.03 -5.28 -7.06
CA VAL A 57 -9.84 -6.03 -6.66
C VAL A 57 -9.97 -6.47 -5.22
N LYS A 58 -9.58 -7.71 -4.96
CA LYS A 58 -9.52 -8.33 -3.64
C LYS A 58 -8.16 -8.99 -3.44
N GLY A 59 -7.79 -9.17 -2.20
CA GLY A 59 -6.55 -9.88 -1.88
C GLY A 59 -6.09 -9.68 -0.45
N ASP A 60 -4.88 -10.11 -0.22
CA ASP A 60 -4.20 -9.99 1.06
C ASP A 60 -2.78 -9.47 0.90
N LEU A 61 -2.30 -8.86 1.97
CA LEU A 61 -0.95 -8.33 2.06
C LEU A 61 -0.34 -8.73 3.39
N GLN A 62 0.87 -9.24 3.35
CA GLN A 62 1.71 -9.42 4.52
C GLN A 62 2.98 -8.59 4.35
N LEU A 63 3.12 -7.59 5.20
CA LEU A 63 4.28 -6.70 5.24
C LEU A 63 5.02 -6.92 6.56
N LEU A 64 6.22 -7.49 6.48
CA LEU A 64 7.10 -7.65 7.63
C LEU A 64 8.15 -6.54 7.62
N TYR A 65 8.23 -5.82 8.71
CA TYR A 65 9.11 -4.65 8.83
C TYR A 65 9.55 -4.40 10.27
N LYS A 66 10.58 -3.59 10.41
CA LYS A 66 11.19 -3.19 11.67
C LYS A 66 11.58 -1.70 11.62
N ASP A 67 11.45 -1.04 12.77
CA ASP A 67 11.85 0.36 12.98
C ASP A 67 11.23 1.33 11.94
N LEU A 68 9.99 1.07 11.54
CA LEU A 68 9.30 1.87 10.53
C LEU A 68 8.88 3.23 11.09
N LYS A 69 9.28 4.29 10.42
CA LYS A 69 8.81 5.66 10.63
C LYS A 69 8.26 6.23 9.34
N MET A 70 7.04 6.68 9.39
CA MET A 70 6.30 7.14 8.23
C MET A 70 5.51 8.39 8.58
N ASP A 71 5.50 9.35 7.67
CA ASP A 71 4.58 10.48 7.69
C ASP A 71 3.51 10.29 6.63
N LEU A 72 2.26 10.44 7.04
CA LEU A 72 1.18 10.49 6.05
C LEU A 72 1.13 11.89 5.45
N LEU A 73 1.03 11.92 4.14
CA LEU A 73 0.92 13.15 3.39
C LEU A 73 -0.56 13.50 3.22
N LYS A 74 -0.91 14.74 3.57
CA LYS A 74 -2.23 15.30 3.32
C LYS A 74 -2.15 16.13 2.04
N MET A 75 -2.90 15.74 1.04
CA MET A 75 -3.03 16.55 -0.17
C MET A 75 -4.02 17.67 0.07
N ASP A 76 -3.54 18.89 0.22
CA ASP A 76 -4.38 20.08 0.05
C ASP A 76 -4.62 20.29 -1.44
N SER A 77 -5.89 20.14 -1.84
CA SER A 77 -6.30 19.87 -3.21
C SER A 77 -6.04 20.94 -4.26
N VAL A 78 -5.68 22.16 -3.88
CA VAL A 78 -5.54 23.29 -4.81
C VAL A 78 -4.10 23.84 -4.90
N GLU A 79 -3.37 23.93 -3.80
CA GLU A 79 -1.99 24.41 -3.78
C GLU A 79 -0.95 23.35 -4.13
N TYR A 80 -1.29 22.08 -3.94
CA TYR A 80 -0.42 20.95 -4.19
C TYR A 80 0.05 20.85 -5.66
N LYS A 81 -0.85 21.12 -6.59
CA LYS A 81 -0.52 21.13 -8.03
C LYS A 81 0.50 22.21 -8.42
N LYS A 82 0.62 23.28 -7.62
CA LYS A 82 1.51 24.41 -7.93
C LYS A 82 2.85 24.38 -7.19
N LYS A 83 2.95 23.75 -6.03
CA LYS A 83 4.13 23.88 -5.15
C LYS A 83 4.77 22.56 -4.71
N GLY A 84 4.15 21.41 -4.97
CA GLY A 84 4.66 20.10 -4.53
C GLY A 84 4.75 19.96 -3.01
N ILE A 85 4.02 20.79 -2.26
CA ILE A 85 4.07 20.81 -0.79
C ILE A 85 2.95 19.92 -0.25
N THR A 86 3.34 18.95 0.52
CA THR A 86 2.44 18.10 1.29
C THR A 86 2.52 18.46 2.75
N SER A 87 1.39 18.67 3.39
CA SER A 87 1.34 18.81 4.84
C SER A 87 1.33 17.45 5.52
N PHE A 88 2.06 17.33 6.60
CA PHE A 88 2.14 16.10 7.38
C PHE A 88 0.99 16.03 8.36
N ILE A 89 0.35 14.88 8.49
CA ILE A 89 -0.57 14.61 9.59
C ILE A 89 0.29 14.22 10.79
N ALA A 90 0.55 15.17 11.67
CA ALA A 90 1.11 14.90 12.97
C ALA A 90 0.10 14.08 13.78
N ASN A 91 0.53 13.08 14.54
CA ASN A 91 -0.25 12.23 15.47
C ASN A 91 -0.81 10.92 14.91
N LEU A 92 -0.27 10.35 13.85
CA LEU A 92 -0.59 8.98 13.53
C LEU A 92 0.26 8.02 14.40
N VAL A 93 -0.41 7.21 15.22
CA VAL A 93 0.27 6.14 15.94
C VAL A 93 0.54 5.00 14.96
N ILE A 94 1.81 4.81 14.65
CA ILE A 94 2.26 3.72 13.78
C ILE A 94 2.92 2.67 14.65
N GLN A 95 2.61 1.41 14.40
CA GLN A 95 3.36 0.31 14.96
C GLN A 95 4.71 0.23 14.24
N ASP A 96 5.79 0.36 14.99
CA ASP A 96 7.16 0.44 14.45
C ASP A 96 7.66 -0.87 13.84
N GLN A 97 6.99 -1.98 14.14
CA GLN A 97 7.38 -3.31 13.64
C GLN A 97 6.18 -4.23 13.40
N ASN A 98 6.35 -5.16 12.49
CA ASN A 98 5.47 -6.29 12.22
C ASN A 98 6.33 -7.52 11.83
N PRO A 99 6.32 -8.62 12.57
CA PRO A 99 5.48 -8.95 13.74
C PRO A 99 5.81 -8.13 14.99
N SER A 100 4.83 -7.95 15.83
CA SER A 100 4.99 -7.30 17.14
C SER A 100 4.43 -8.21 18.23
N LYS A 101 5.19 -8.40 19.32
CA LYS A 101 4.82 -9.28 20.44
C LYS A 101 4.38 -10.69 20.00
N GLY A 102 5.05 -11.26 18.99
CA GLY A 102 4.72 -12.60 18.46
C GLY A 102 3.50 -12.66 17.54
N VAL A 103 2.86 -11.54 17.26
CA VAL A 103 1.68 -11.49 16.37
C VAL A 103 2.06 -10.82 15.04
N THR A 104 1.81 -11.53 13.94
CA THR A 104 1.97 -11.00 12.58
C THR A 104 0.64 -10.45 12.08
N ARG A 105 0.59 -9.16 11.79
CA ARG A 105 -0.59 -8.52 11.20
C ARG A 105 -0.58 -8.69 9.68
N LYS A 106 -1.76 -8.90 9.13
CA LYS A 106 -2.02 -8.96 7.69
C LYS A 106 -2.99 -7.86 7.29
N GLY A 107 -2.85 -7.35 6.09
CA GLY A 107 -3.78 -6.38 5.52
C GLY A 107 -4.68 -7.03 4.47
N THR A 108 -5.95 -6.63 4.45
CA THR A 108 -6.90 -7.04 3.42
C THR A 108 -6.98 -5.98 2.34
N ILE A 109 -6.94 -6.42 1.09
CA ILE A 109 -7.13 -5.58 -0.08
C ILE A 109 -8.57 -5.78 -0.55
N GLN A 110 -9.33 -4.70 -0.57
CA GLN A 110 -10.67 -4.68 -1.16
C GLN A 110 -10.97 -3.27 -1.65
N LEU A 111 -11.08 -3.12 -2.96
CA LEU A 111 -11.36 -1.86 -3.62
C LEU A 111 -12.26 -2.08 -4.84
N GLU A 112 -13.18 -1.13 -5.05
CA GLU A 112 -13.88 -1.00 -6.31
C GLU A 112 -12.98 -0.31 -7.33
N ARG A 113 -13.07 -0.75 -8.58
CA ARG A 113 -12.31 -0.17 -9.67
C ARG A 113 -12.91 1.14 -10.14
N ASP A 114 -12.12 2.18 -10.10
CA ASP A 114 -12.39 3.42 -10.81
C ASP A 114 -11.88 3.29 -12.26
N THR A 115 -12.78 3.07 -13.20
CA THR A 115 -12.44 2.88 -14.62
C THR A 115 -11.87 4.14 -15.28
N THR A 116 -11.98 5.30 -14.63
CA THR A 116 -11.35 6.56 -15.09
C THR A 116 -9.87 6.63 -14.77
N ARG A 117 -9.36 5.71 -13.95
CA ARG A 117 -7.96 5.62 -13.52
C ARG A 117 -7.26 4.43 -14.12
N SER A 118 -5.93 4.54 -14.20
CA SER A 118 -5.10 3.45 -14.71
C SER A 118 -5.17 2.21 -13.82
N PHE A 119 -4.91 1.06 -14.42
CA PHE A 119 -4.77 -0.20 -13.70
C PHE A 119 -3.72 -0.14 -12.58
N PHE A 120 -2.60 0.52 -12.81
CA PHE A 120 -1.56 0.71 -11.78
C PHE A 120 -2.05 1.54 -10.60
N ASN A 121 -2.93 2.51 -10.82
CA ASN A 121 -3.54 3.27 -9.73
C ASN A 121 -4.36 2.36 -8.81
N LEU A 122 -5.12 1.43 -9.36
CA LEU A 122 -5.86 0.43 -8.60
C LEU A 122 -4.93 -0.45 -7.75
N LEU A 123 -3.87 -0.97 -8.34
CA LEU A 123 -2.90 -1.82 -7.65
C LEU A 123 -2.25 -1.08 -6.48
N TRP A 124 -1.72 0.12 -6.74
CA TRP A 124 -1.04 0.91 -5.71
C TRP A 124 -1.96 1.34 -4.59
N LYS A 125 -3.18 1.76 -4.88
CA LYS A 125 -4.17 2.09 -3.85
C LYS A 125 -4.49 0.88 -2.97
N GLY A 126 -4.63 -0.29 -3.56
CA GLY A 126 -4.89 -1.52 -2.83
C GLY A 126 -3.75 -1.88 -1.89
N ILE A 127 -2.54 -1.95 -2.41
CA ILE A 127 -1.34 -2.26 -1.64
C ILE A 127 -1.12 -1.23 -0.53
N PHE A 128 -1.18 0.05 -0.87
CA PHE A 128 -0.93 1.12 0.11
C PHE A 128 -1.98 1.15 1.22
N LYS A 129 -3.25 1.01 0.89
CA LYS A 129 -4.33 0.98 1.88
C LYS A 129 -4.15 -0.17 2.88
N ALA A 130 -3.83 -1.36 2.39
CA ALA A 130 -3.59 -2.54 3.23
C ALA A 130 -2.31 -2.38 4.07
N ALA A 131 -1.22 -1.92 3.49
CA ALA A 131 0.04 -1.66 4.19
C ALA A 131 -0.11 -0.60 5.29
N LYS A 132 -0.82 0.50 5.00
CA LYS A 132 -1.12 1.56 5.96
C LYS A 132 -1.92 1.01 7.15
N ARG A 133 -2.96 0.22 6.92
CA ARG A 133 -3.75 -0.39 8.00
C ARG A 133 -2.91 -1.32 8.86
N THR A 134 -2.07 -2.14 8.26
CA THR A 134 -1.11 -2.98 8.96
C THR A 134 -0.17 -2.15 9.85
N ALA A 135 0.38 -1.06 9.32
CA ALA A 135 1.27 -0.16 10.06
C ALA A 135 0.55 0.57 11.21
N MET A 136 -0.72 0.89 11.04
CA MET A 136 -1.56 1.49 12.10
C MET A 136 -2.00 0.49 13.17
N GLY A 137 -1.59 -0.77 13.08
CA GLY A 137 -1.98 -1.82 14.01
C GLY A 137 -3.45 -2.23 13.90
N LYS A 138 -4.11 -1.87 12.81
CA LYS A 138 -5.48 -2.32 12.52
C LYS A 138 -5.38 -3.62 11.75
N ASP A 139 -5.74 -4.70 12.43
CA ASP A 139 -5.83 -6.01 11.79
C ASP A 139 -7.24 -6.20 11.20
N ASP A 140 -7.30 -6.56 9.93
CA ASP A 140 -8.55 -6.95 9.26
C ASP A 140 -8.84 -8.46 9.43
N GLY A 141 -8.11 -9.13 10.30
CA GLY A 141 -8.16 -10.57 10.52
C GLY A 141 -9.42 -11.06 11.22
N LYS A 142 -10.50 -10.34 11.05
CA LYS A 142 -11.83 -10.82 11.45
C LYS A 142 -12.85 -10.44 10.42
#